data_264254416f707f47bbfff9c04c969e2b
#
_entry.id   264254416f707f47bbfff9c04c969e2b
#
_cell.length_a   1.000
_cell.length_b   1.000
_cell.length_c   1.000
_cell.angle_alpha   90.00
_cell.angle_beta   90.00
_cell.angle_gamma   90.00
#
_symmetry.space_group_name_H-M   'P 1'
#
loop_
_entity.id
_entity.type
_entity.pdbx_description
1 polymer ?
#
loop_
_entity_poly.entity_id
_entity_poly.type
_entity_poly.pdbx_seq_one_letter_code
_entity_poly.pdbx_strand_id
1 'polypeptide(L)'
;MKTYKQLLPMLIATLLALSSLPVLAQADSNATRAGIVKVVSGDVRIRDAHGERALQSGDAVLENARFISAKDASASMVLRDGTTLVLGNNSQFEVQKFAFDATTQNGSIFVNLLQGSMRMLTGLIAKANPELIQVKTKTLS
;
A
#
# COMPACT_ATOMS: atom_id res chain seq x y z
N MET A 1 -72.68 27.18 -18.40
CA MET A 1 -72.27 26.98 -18.22
C MET A 1 -71.15 26.94 -17.97
N LYS A 2 -70.49 26.57 -17.50
CA LYS A 2 -69.54 26.58 -17.10
C LYS A 2 -68.63 25.79 -17.36
N THR A 3 -67.91 25.77 -17.36
CA THR A 3 -66.99 25.09 -17.71
C THR A 3 -65.87 25.23 -17.08
N TYR A 4 -65.41 24.67 -16.65
CA TYR A 4 -64.33 24.77 -16.03
C TYR A 4 -63.40 23.96 -16.35
N LYS A 5 -62.79 23.91 -16.50
CA LYS A 5 -61.99 23.40 -16.79
C LYS A 5 -61.01 23.30 -16.38
N GLN A 6 -60.45 23.10 -15.92
CA GLN A 6 -59.56 22.97 -15.65
C GLN A 6 -58.73 22.58 -15.47
N LEU A 7 -58.21 22.46 -15.22
CA LEU A 7 -57.41 22.28 -15.00
C LEU A 7 -56.62 21.81 -14.90
N LEU A 8 -55.86 21.65 -14.65
CA LEU A 8 -55.00 21.35 -14.49
C LEU A 8 -54.19 20.81 -14.50
N PRO A 9 -53.39 20.62 -14.42
CA PRO A 9 -52.58 20.04 -14.47
C PRO A 9 -51.62 19.99 -14.13
N MET A 10 -51.23 19.83 -13.61
CA MET A 10 -50.43 19.69 -13.31
C MET A 10 -49.57 19.30 -13.30
N LEU A 11 -48.89 19.28 -13.42
CA LEU A 11 -47.90 19.42 -13.15
C LEU A 11 -47.31 18.67 -12.39
N ILE A 12 -46.97 17.86 -12.66
CA ILE A 12 -46.15 17.01 -12.07
C ILE A 12 -44.88 17.13 -12.67
N ALA A 13 -44.26 18.03 -12.24
CA ALA A 13 -42.88 18.07 -12.35
C ALA A 13 -42.38 17.06 -11.35
N THR A 14 -42.41 15.86 -11.76
CA THR A 14 -41.59 14.93 -11.10
C THR A 14 -40.18 15.34 -11.40
N LEU A 15 -39.72 16.09 -10.52
CA LEU A 15 -38.32 16.35 -10.44
C LEU A 15 -37.64 15.03 -10.11
N LEU A 16 -37.23 14.35 -11.14
CA LEU A 16 -36.23 13.34 -10.93
C LEU A 16 -34.98 14.10 -10.58
N ALA A 17 -34.80 14.31 -9.32
CA ALA A 17 -33.49 14.63 -8.82
C ALA A 17 -32.66 13.36 -9.00
N LEU A 18 -32.03 13.26 -10.13
CA LEU A 18 -30.93 12.37 -10.26
C LEU A 18 -29.89 12.88 -9.27
N SER A 19 -29.94 12.36 -8.10
CA SER A 19 -28.82 12.50 -7.20
C SER A 19 -27.68 11.69 -7.79
N SER A 20 -26.92 12.32 -8.64
CA SER A 20 -25.63 11.81 -9.02
C SER A 20 -24.80 11.82 -7.75
N LEU A 21 -24.77 10.68 -7.10
CA LEU A 21 -23.78 10.46 -6.07
C LEU A 21 -22.41 10.62 -6.73
N PRO A 22 -21.55 11.44 -6.18
CA PRO A 22 -20.20 11.43 -6.68
C PRO A 22 -19.67 10.04 -6.46
N VAL A 23 -19.45 9.35 -7.55
CA VAL A 23 -18.60 8.18 -7.52
C VAL A 23 -17.26 8.74 -7.11
N LEU A 24 -16.92 8.52 -5.84
CA LEU A 24 -15.55 8.73 -5.40
C LEU A 24 -14.74 7.76 -6.25
N ALA A 25 -14.19 8.29 -7.31
CA ALA A 25 -13.16 7.58 -8.02
C ALA A 25 -12.09 7.30 -6.99
N GLN A 26 -11.99 6.05 -6.58
CA GLN A 26 -10.84 5.62 -5.82
C GLN A 26 -9.66 5.93 -6.72
N ALA A 27 -8.85 6.85 -6.28
CA ALA A 27 -7.59 7.07 -6.94
C ALA A 27 -6.88 5.73 -6.90
N ASP A 28 -6.83 5.08 -8.04
CA ASP A 28 -5.94 3.96 -8.22
C ASP A 28 -4.55 4.53 -8.00
N SER A 29 -4.07 4.38 -6.78
CA SER A 29 -2.66 4.55 -6.57
C SER A 29 -2.03 3.41 -7.36
N ASN A 30 -1.43 3.75 -8.49
CA ASN A 30 -0.71 2.79 -9.32
C ASN A 30 0.51 2.21 -8.61
N ALA A 31 0.61 2.42 -7.29
CA ALA A 31 1.67 1.83 -6.50
C ALA A 31 1.42 0.35 -6.36
N THR A 32 2.38 -0.44 -6.80
CA THR A 32 2.30 -1.90 -6.72
C THR A 32 2.29 -2.33 -5.26
N ARG A 33 1.26 -3.08 -4.90
CA ARG A 33 1.17 -3.66 -3.58
C ARG A 33 2.11 -4.86 -3.48
N ALA A 34 3.18 -4.68 -2.72
CA ALA A 34 4.18 -5.73 -2.54
C ALA A 34 3.80 -6.74 -1.45
N GLY A 35 3.05 -6.31 -0.44
CA GLY A 35 2.73 -7.17 0.68
C GLY A 35 1.85 -6.50 1.71
N ILE A 36 1.91 -7.03 2.93
CA ILE A 36 1.09 -6.58 4.05
C ILE A 36 1.92 -6.52 5.33
N VAL A 37 1.66 -5.51 6.15
CA VAL A 37 2.25 -5.40 7.49
C VAL A 37 1.54 -6.35 8.45
N LYS A 38 2.31 -7.17 9.14
CA LYS A 38 1.78 -8.18 10.05
C LYS A 38 1.81 -7.74 11.51
N VAL A 39 2.94 -7.24 11.97
CA VAL A 39 3.14 -6.87 13.37
C VAL A 39 3.84 -5.52 13.42
N VAL A 40 3.38 -4.67 14.31
CA VAL A 40 4.03 -3.39 14.61
C VAL A 40 4.20 -3.30 16.13
N SER A 41 5.39 -2.98 16.57
CA SER A 41 5.71 -2.76 17.97
C SER A 41 6.41 -1.41 18.13
N GLY A 42 5.89 -0.60 19.03
CA GLY A 42 6.43 0.74 19.27
C GLY A 42 6.06 1.73 18.15
N ASP A 43 6.81 2.81 18.06
CA ASP A 43 6.55 3.87 17.10
C ASP A 43 7.21 3.54 15.76
N VAL A 44 6.41 3.08 14.82
CA VAL A 44 6.82 2.86 13.44
C VAL A 44 5.94 3.69 12.53
N ARG A 45 6.54 4.37 11.59
CA ARG A 45 5.84 5.27 10.68
C ARG A 45 6.03 4.83 9.24
N ILE A 46 5.06 5.14 8.42
CA ILE A 46 5.14 4.98 6.98
C ILE A 46 5.07 6.36 6.32
N ARG A 47 5.96 6.59 5.38
CA ARG A 47 5.97 7.80 4.56
C ARG A 47 5.81 7.40 3.10
N ASP A 48 4.80 7.96 2.46
CA ASP A 48 4.51 7.73 1.06
C ASP A 48 4.12 9.05 0.36
N ALA A 49 3.55 8.96 -0.84
CA ALA A 49 3.15 10.14 -1.61
C ALA A 49 2.06 10.96 -0.90
N HIS A 50 1.34 10.39 0.06
CA HIS A 50 0.26 11.06 0.79
C HIS A 50 0.74 11.68 2.11
N GLY A 51 1.99 11.48 2.49
CA GLY A 51 2.57 12.00 3.70
C GLY A 51 3.05 10.92 4.65
N GLU A 52 3.18 11.29 5.92
CA GLU A 52 3.70 10.40 6.96
C GLU A 52 2.61 10.13 7.99
N ARG A 53 2.48 8.88 8.38
CA ARG A 53 1.51 8.45 9.40
C ARG A 53 2.04 7.26 10.18
N ALA A 54 1.38 6.95 11.29
CA ALA A 54 1.70 5.76 12.07
C ALA A 54 1.38 4.51 11.25
N LEU A 55 2.29 3.55 11.30
CA LEU A 55 2.10 2.25 10.66
C LEU A 55 1.21 1.37 11.54
N GLN A 56 0.31 0.62 10.91
CA GLN A 56 -0.59 -0.30 11.60
C GLN A 56 -0.52 -1.69 10.97
N SER A 57 -0.79 -2.72 11.77
CA SER A 57 -1.00 -4.07 11.26
C SER A 57 -2.13 -4.05 10.24
N GLY A 58 -1.93 -4.74 9.11
CA GLY A 58 -2.89 -4.75 8.01
C GLY A 58 -2.61 -3.71 6.93
N ASP A 59 -1.75 -2.74 7.19
CA ASP A 59 -1.36 -1.77 6.16
C ASP A 59 -0.68 -2.46 4.99
N ALA A 60 -0.91 -1.92 3.79
CA ALA A 60 -0.26 -2.42 2.59
C ALA A 60 1.20 -1.98 2.55
N VAL A 61 2.06 -2.87 2.08
CA VAL A 61 3.43 -2.54 1.72
C VAL A 61 3.43 -2.14 0.26
N LEU A 62 3.61 -0.85 -0.02
CA LEU A 62 3.61 -0.31 -1.38
C LEU A 62 5.02 -0.02 -1.85
N GLU A 63 5.25 -0.10 -3.15
CA GLU A 63 6.52 0.35 -3.72
C GLU A 63 6.79 1.82 -3.40
N ASN A 64 8.02 2.12 -3.13
CA ASN A 64 8.54 3.45 -2.82
C ASN A 64 8.02 4.05 -1.50
N ALA A 65 7.24 3.31 -0.73
CA ALA A 65 6.91 3.73 0.62
C ALA A 65 8.11 3.50 1.54
N ARG A 66 8.36 4.45 2.44
CA ARG A 66 9.45 4.38 3.40
C ARG A 66 8.90 3.98 4.75
N PHE A 67 9.51 2.98 5.35
CA PHE A 67 9.17 2.50 6.70
C PHE A 67 10.26 2.99 7.66
N ILE A 68 9.85 3.59 8.75
CA ILE A 68 10.73 4.27 9.69
C ILE A 68 10.40 3.82 11.09
N SER A 69 11.34 3.17 11.77
CA SER A 69 11.18 2.76 13.17
C SER A 69 11.96 3.67 14.09
N ALA A 70 11.37 3.98 15.23
CA ALA A 70 12.01 4.71 16.31
C ALA A 70 12.81 3.76 17.19
N LYS A 71 13.37 4.31 18.27
CA LYS A 71 14.06 3.52 19.29
C LYS A 71 13.07 2.49 19.90
N ASP A 72 13.56 1.28 20.11
CA ASP A 72 12.79 0.18 20.70
C ASP A 72 11.52 -0.18 19.92
N ALA A 73 11.51 0.15 18.64
CA ALA A 73 10.38 -0.15 17.76
C ALA A 73 10.80 -1.17 16.71
N SER A 74 9.81 -1.90 16.19
CA SER A 74 10.04 -2.88 15.13
C SER A 74 8.75 -3.11 14.36
N ALA A 75 8.90 -3.66 13.15
CA ALA A 75 7.75 -4.08 12.36
C ALA A 75 8.12 -5.29 11.52
N SER A 76 7.16 -6.17 11.30
CA SER A 76 7.32 -7.26 10.37
C SER A 76 6.26 -7.20 9.29
N MET A 77 6.65 -7.55 8.08
CA MET A 77 5.77 -7.55 6.93
C MET A 77 6.07 -8.74 6.04
N VAL A 78 5.05 -9.19 5.32
CA VAL A 78 5.16 -10.33 4.43
C VAL A 78 4.81 -9.88 3.03
N LEU A 79 5.71 -10.12 2.10
CA LEU A 79 5.51 -9.83 0.69
C LEU A 79 4.70 -10.94 0.03
N ARG A 80 4.17 -10.68 -1.16
CA ARG A 80 3.27 -11.60 -1.86
C ARG A 80 3.92 -12.94 -2.24
N ASP A 81 5.24 -12.98 -2.33
CA ASP A 81 5.99 -14.21 -2.60
C ASP A 81 6.35 -15.00 -1.32
N GLY A 82 5.90 -14.52 -0.16
CA GLY A 82 6.22 -15.11 1.14
C GLY A 82 7.50 -14.59 1.78
N THR A 83 8.22 -13.70 1.13
CA THR A 83 9.39 -13.05 1.75
C THR A 83 8.95 -12.26 2.98
N THR A 84 9.63 -12.47 4.09
CA THR A 84 9.37 -11.73 5.33
C THR A 84 10.46 -10.70 5.55
N LEU A 85 10.04 -9.46 5.76
CA LEU A 85 10.94 -8.36 6.13
C LEU A 85 10.68 -7.96 7.57
N VAL A 86 11.75 -7.86 8.36
CA VAL A 86 11.66 -7.40 9.74
C VAL A 86 12.51 -6.16 9.89
N LEU A 87 11.87 -5.04 10.21
CA LEU A 87 12.53 -3.78 10.48
C LEU A 87 12.97 -3.75 11.94
N GLY A 88 14.26 -3.54 12.19
CA GLY A 88 14.81 -3.37 13.52
C GLY A 88 14.53 -1.98 14.09
N ASN A 89 15.09 -1.68 15.27
CA ASN A 89 14.91 -0.37 15.86
C ASN A 89 15.81 0.68 15.16
N ASN A 90 15.43 1.95 15.25
CA ASN A 90 16.14 3.07 14.64
C ASN A 90 16.51 2.81 13.18
N SER A 91 15.60 2.26 12.42
CA SER A 91 15.87 1.77 11.07
C SER A 91 14.92 2.38 10.06
N GLN A 92 15.38 2.47 8.81
CA GLN A 92 14.58 2.96 7.70
C GLN A 92 14.87 2.12 6.47
N PHE A 93 13.82 1.66 5.80
CA PHE A 93 13.98 1.01 4.51
C PHE A 93 12.78 1.33 3.60
N GLU A 94 12.97 1.02 2.33
CA GLU A 94 11.90 1.10 1.35
C GLU A 94 11.99 -0.07 0.38
N VAL A 95 10.85 -0.56 -0.07
CA VAL A 95 10.77 -1.53 -1.16
C VAL A 95 10.68 -0.71 -2.45
N GLN A 96 11.77 -0.66 -3.21
CA GLN A 96 11.83 0.15 -4.42
C GLN A 96 11.13 -0.51 -5.59
N LYS A 97 11.22 -1.84 -5.65
CA LYS A 97 10.58 -2.61 -6.71
C LYS A 97 10.15 -3.96 -6.19
N PHE A 98 8.96 -4.35 -6.57
CA PHE A 98 8.45 -5.68 -6.29
C PHE A 98 7.61 -6.15 -7.48
N ALA A 99 7.97 -7.28 -8.03
CA ALA A 99 7.19 -7.97 -9.05
C ALA A 99 7.11 -9.45 -8.68
N PHE A 100 5.96 -10.04 -8.84
CA PHE A 100 5.77 -11.46 -8.56
C PHE A 100 4.59 -12.00 -9.35
N ASP A 101 4.84 -13.06 -10.09
CA ASP A 101 3.83 -13.83 -10.80
C ASP A 101 3.63 -15.16 -10.07
N ALA A 102 2.46 -15.35 -9.47
CA ALA A 102 2.17 -16.53 -8.66
C ALA A 102 2.11 -17.82 -9.49
N THR A 103 1.83 -17.73 -10.78
CA THR A 103 1.73 -18.89 -11.67
C THR A 103 3.10 -19.44 -12.04
N THR A 104 4.01 -18.54 -12.45
CA THR A 104 5.36 -18.92 -12.87
C THR A 104 6.37 -18.87 -11.72
N GLN A 105 6.02 -18.23 -10.61
CA GLN A 105 6.87 -17.93 -9.46
C GLN A 105 8.07 -17.02 -9.83
N ASN A 106 8.01 -16.38 -10.98
CA ASN A 106 9.00 -15.41 -11.39
C ASN A 106 8.73 -14.06 -10.73
N GLY A 107 9.80 -13.32 -10.48
CA GLY A 107 9.66 -11.99 -9.92
C GLY A 107 11.00 -11.38 -9.59
N SER A 108 10.95 -10.21 -8.97
CA SER A 108 12.13 -9.50 -8.50
C SER A 108 11.80 -8.66 -7.29
N ILE A 109 12.77 -8.52 -6.39
CA ILE A 109 12.65 -7.69 -5.19
C ILE A 109 13.86 -6.78 -5.13
N PHE A 110 13.61 -5.48 -4.99
CA PHE A 110 14.67 -4.52 -4.76
C PHE A 110 14.34 -3.70 -3.51
N VAL A 111 15.13 -3.88 -2.45
CA VAL A 111 14.96 -3.22 -1.16
C VAL A 111 16.14 -2.31 -0.92
N ASN A 112 15.88 -1.11 -0.45
CA ASN A 112 16.90 -0.14 -0.08
C ASN A 112 16.85 0.08 1.43
N LEU A 113 17.90 -0.35 2.12
CA LEU A 113 18.06 -0.10 3.55
C LEU A 113 18.79 1.23 3.72
N LEU A 114 18.08 2.23 4.20
CA LEU A 114 18.59 3.59 4.32
C LEU A 114 19.34 3.83 5.62
N GLN A 115 18.93 3.15 6.69
CA GLN A 115 19.51 3.31 8.01
C GLN A 115 19.18 2.09 8.86
N GLY A 116 20.07 1.73 9.78
CA GLY A 116 19.82 0.72 10.79
C GLY A 116 19.91 -0.69 10.27
N SER A 117 19.01 -1.55 10.72
CA SER A 117 19.03 -2.97 10.45
C SER A 117 17.69 -3.51 9.96
N MET A 118 17.77 -4.53 9.13
CA MET A 118 16.64 -5.24 8.60
C MET A 118 17.00 -6.71 8.47
N ARG A 119 16.04 -7.59 8.76
CA ARG A 119 16.19 -9.02 8.50
C ARG A 119 15.27 -9.39 7.34
N MET A 120 15.78 -10.19 6.45
CA MET A 120 15.00 -10.72 5.32
C MET A 120 15.02 -12.24 5.37
N LEU A 121 13.84 -12.84 5.34
CA LEU A 121 13.65 -14.27 5.14
C LEU A 121 13.05 -14.47 3.77
N THR A 122 13.82 -15.04 2.88
CA THR A 122 13.45 -15.12 1.47
C THR A 122 12.34 -16.13 1.20
N GLY A 123 11.48 -15.81 0.22
CA GLY A 123 10.34 -16.63 -0.18
C GLY A 123 10.53 -17.29 -1.54
N LEU A 124 9.44 -17.32 -2.33
CA LEU A 124 9.40 -18.07 -3.58
C LEU A 124 10.30 -17.51 -4.68
N ILE A 125 10.45 -16.19 -4.76
CA ILE A 125 11.32 -15.57 -5.78
C ILE A 125 12.76 -16.06 -5.60
N ALA A 126 13.25 -16.08 -4.37
CA ALA A 126 14.61 -16.51 -4.09
C ALA A 126 14.84 -17.99 -4.38
N LYS A 127 13.82 -18.82 -4.23
CA LYS A 127 13.93 -20.24 -4.56
C LYS A 127 14.10 -20.47 -6.04
N ALA A 128 13.43 -19.66 -6.85
CA ALA A 128 13.50 -19.78 -8.30
C ALA A 128 14.74 -19.07 -8.85
N ASN A 129 14.97 -17.84 -8.41
CA ASN A 129 16.02 -16.98 -8.95
C ASN A 129 16.58 -16.07 -7.87
N PRO A 130 17.51 -16.54 -7.03
CA PRO A 130 18.04 -15.75 -5.92
C PRO A 130 18.74 -14.47 -6.37
N GLU A 131 19.26 -14.43 -7.59
CA GLU A 131 19.92 -13.25 -8.15
C GLU A 131 18.96 -12.09 -8.43
N LEU A 132 17.64 -12.33 -8.41
CA LEU A 132 16.64 -11.31 -8.63
C LEU A 132 16.21 -10.61 -7.32
N ILE A 133 16.84 -10.98 -6.21
CA ILE A 133 16.66 -10.31 -4.93
C ILE A 133 17.88 -9.45 -4.65
N GLN A 134 17.68 -8.15 -4.58
CA GLN A 134 18.74 -7.20 -4.34
C GLN A 134 18.41 -6.35 -3.11
N VAL A 135 19.39 -6.23 -2.23
CA VAL A 135 19.32 -5.34 -1.07
C VAL A 135 20.45 -4.34 -1.19
N LYS A 136 20.09 -3.08 -1.34
CA LYS A 136 21.05 -1.99 -1.35
C LYS A 136 21.11 -1.38 0.04
N THR A 137 22.31 -1.20 0.56
CA THR A 137 22.53 -0.50 1.82
C THR A 137 23.28 0.79 1.57
N LYS A 138 23.01 1.80 2.39
CA LYS A 138 23.75 3.04 2.32
C LYS A 138 25.13 2.79 2.97
N THR A 139 26.15 2.74 2.14
CA THR A 139 27.52 2.64 2.65
C THR A 139 27.92 4.00 3.16
N LEU A 140 28.26 4.07 4.46
CA LEU A 140 28.93 5.22 5.02
C LEU A 140 30.40 5.07 4.68
N SER A 141 30.86 5.90 3.79
CA SER A 141 32.31 6.05 3.53
C SER A 141 32.85 7.24 4.30
#